data_065897a85e0050db06dd7687e66a5810
#
_entry.id   065897a85e0050db06dd7687e66a5810
#
_cell.length_a   1.000
_cell.length_b   1.000
_cell.length_c   1.000
_cell.angle_alpha   90.00
_cell.angle_beta   90.00
_cell.angle_gamma   90.00
#
_symmetry.space_group_name_H-M   'P 1'
#
loop_
_entity.id
_entity.type
_entity.pdbx_description
1 polymer ?
#
loop_
_entity_poly.entity_id
_entity_poly.type
_entity_poly.pdbx_seq_one_letter_code
_entity_poly.pdbx_strand_id
1 'polypeptide(L)'
;MMFKSKVKSFYLSALLLSAPFSYAGWQLDNAHSHVNFVSVKKSKIGEVHYFKELSGVLKDNGKAEINIDLSSVETNIGIRNDRMLKMLFETNLFPDAKISGNFDVNKIRKMKSGSTFDVNQSFTLDLHGKKQKMTTKVRVIKLSNQKIIVSSIQPMILNAGDFKLINGVEKLREIAGLPSISTAVPITFSLTFNVETR
;
A
#
# COMPACT_ATOMS: atom_id res chain seq x y z
N MET A 1 -41.95 38.83 -61.56
CA MET A 1 -40.58 39.07 -60.98
C MET A 1 -40.61 38.51 -59.56
N MET A 2 -40.13 37.25 -59.36
CA MET A 2 -40.23 36.53 -58.12
C MET A 2 -38.89 36.58 -57.36
N PHE A 3 -38.87 37.23 -56.18
CA PHE A 3 -37.72 37.25 -55.29
C PHE A 3 -37.73 35.99 -54.43
N LYS A 4 -36.73 35.09 -54.62
CA LYS A 4 -36.49 33.96 -53.73
C LYS A 4 -35.58 34.40 -52.56
N SER A 5 -36.14 34.45 -51.35
CA SER A 5 -35.39 34.66 -50.10
C SER A 5 -34.65 33.35 -49.75
N LYS A 6 -33.30 33.40 -49.64
CA LYS A 6 -32.47 32.30 -49.14
C LYS A 6 -32.31 32.48 -47.63
N VAL A 7 -32.97 31.63 -46.84
CA VAL A 7 -32.73 31.51 -45.40
C VAL A 7 -31.45 30.71 -45.21
N LYS A 8 -30.39 31.35 -44.63
CA LYS A 8 -29.18 30.66 -44.19
C LYS A 8 -29.38 30.12 -42.77
N SER A 9 -29.49 28.79 -42.66
CA SER A 9 -29.56 28.13 -41.37
C SER A 9 -28.15 28.09 -40.76
N PHE A 10 -27.97 28.74 -39.59
CA PHE A 10 -26.72 28.73 -38.84
C PHE A 10 -26.83 27.57 -37.83
N TYR A 11 -26.10 26.47 -38.06
CA TYR A 11 -25.94 25.40 -37.08
C TYR A 11 -24.88 25.82 -36.07
N LEU A 12 -25.32 26.17 -34.88
CA LEU A 12 -24.44 26.43 -33.71
C LEU A 12 -24.08 25.07 -33.12
N SER A 13 -22.93 24.51 -33.48
CA SER A 13 -22.36 23.32 -32.88
C SER A 13 -21.87 23.66 -31.46
N ALA A 14 -22.61 23.31 -30.43
CA ALA A 14 -22.16 23.37 -29.07
C ALA A 14 -21.09 22.27 -28.82
N LEU A 15 -19.84 22.68 -28.74
CA LEU A 15 -18.72 21.83 -28.32
C LEU A 15 -18.83 21.64 -26.83
N LEU A 16 -19.36 20.49 -26.37
CA LEU A 16 -19.30 20.06 -24.98
C LEU A 16 -17.83 19.74 -24.63
N LEU A 17 -17.13 20.71 -24.06
CA LEU A 17 -15.85 20.47 -23.41
C LEU A 17 -16.13 19.65 -22.15
N SER A 18 -16.01 18.32 -22.25
CA SER A 18 -15.87 17.47 -21.08
C SER A 18 -14.52 17.76 -20.44
N ALA A 19 -14.52 18.58 -19.39
CA ALA A 19 -13.33 18.76 -18.56
C ALA A 19 -12.98 17.39 -17.97
N PRO A 20 -11.74 16.90 -18.13
CA PRO A 20 -11.33 15.67 -17.48
C PRO A 20 -11.40 15.88 -15.97
N PHE A 21 -12.12 15.02 -15.25
CA PHE A 21 -12.09 15.00 -13.80
C PHE A 21 -10.66 14.71 -13.36
N SER A 22 -9.98 15.77 -12.93
CA SER A 22 -8.63 15.70 -12.40
C SER A 22 -8.68 15.04 -11.04
N TYR A 23 -8.39 13.76 -10.97
CA TYR A 23 -7.95 13.14 -9.74
C TYR A 23 -6.49 13.55 -9.52
N ALA A 24 -6.29 14.69 -8.89
CA ALA A 24 -4.98 15.07 -8.39
C ALA A 24 -4.75 14.28 -7.10
N GLY A 25 -3.97 13.22 -7.17
CA GLY A 25 -3.61 12.36 -6.07
C GLY A 25 -2.11 12.08 -6.06
N TRP A 26 -1.70 11.31 -5.08
CA TRP A 26 -0.33 10.80 -4.99
C TRP A 26 -0.36 9.31 -5.29
N GLN A 27 0.46 8.87 -6.23
CA GLN A 27 0.62 7.47 -6.61
C GLN A 27 1.83 6.87 -5.91
N LEU A 28 1.71 5.66 -5.37
CA LEU A 28 2.83 4.93 -4.78
C LEU A 28 3.85 4.56 -5.87
N ASP A 29 5.11 4.87 -5.60
CA ASP A 29 6.26 4.53 -6.43
C ASP A 29 6.83 3.20 -5.91
N ASN A 30 6.49 2.10 -6.57
CA ASN A 30 6.91 0.75 -6.15
C ASN A 30 8.43 0.61 -6.09
N ALA A 31 9.15 1.17 -7.08
CA ALA A 31 10.61 1.04 -7.17
C ALA A 31 11.36 1.68 -5.98
N HIS A 32 10.73 2.65 -5.31
CA HIS A 32 11.29 3.37 -4.15
C HIS A 32 10.50 3.12 -2.86
N SER A 33 9.71 2.05 -2.82
CA SER A 33 8.89 1.68 -1.66
C SER A 33 9.27 0.29 -1.15
N HIS A 34 9.22 0.11 0.17
CA HIS A 34 9.58 -1.14 0.82
C HIS A 34 8.62 -1.45 1.97
N VAL A 35 8.19 -2.71 2.05
CA VAL A 35 7.50 -3.29 3.21
C VAL A 35 8.29 -4.54 3.60
N ASN A 36 8.89 -4.51 4.78
CA ASN A 36 9.68 -5.60 5.32
C ASN A 36 9.00 -6.24 6.52
N PHE A 37 9.17 -7.54 6.68
CA PHE A 37 8.76 -8.24 7.88
C PHE A 37 9.86 -9.19 8.35
N VAL A 38 9.88 -9.47 9.66
CA VAL A 38 10.88 -10.34 10.27
C VAL A 38 10.22 -11.61 10.77
N SER A 39 10.71 -12.77 10.30
CA SER A 39 10.39 -14.05 10.93
C SER A 39 11.47 -14.43 11.94
N VAL A 40 11.07 -14.99 13.09
CA VAL A 40 12.00 -15.49 14.09
C VAL A 40 11.78 -16.98 14.27
N LYS A 41 12.81 -17.77 13.96
CA LYS A 41 12.81 -19.24 14.11
C LYS A 41 13.77 -19.69 15.21
N LYS A 42 13.44 -20.85 15.83
CA LYS A 42 14.22 -21.42 16.94
C LYS A 42 14.44 -20.42 18.10
N SER A 43 13.47 -19.51 18.28
CA SER A 43 13.46 -18.42 19.29
C SER A 43 14.66 -17.46 19.26
N LYS A 44 15.56 -17.57 18.28
CA LYS A 44 16.82 -16.77 18.24
C LYS A 44 17.31 -16.40 16.85
N ILE A 45 16.76 -16.93 15.78
CA ILE A 45 17.22 -16.64 14.40
C ILE A 45 16.17 -15.76 13.72
N GLY A 46 16.50 -14.48 13.57
CA GLY A 46 15.69 -13.52 12.82
C GLY A 46 16.11 -13.49 11.34
N GLU A 47 15.14 -13.46 10.44
CA GLU A 47 15.35 -13.30 9.01
C GLU A 47 14.42 -12.22 8.49
N VAL A 48 14.95 -11.29 7.69
CA VAL A 48 14.18 -10.21 7.06
C VAL A 48 13.67 -10.69 5.70
N HIS A 49 12.40 -10.43 5.46
CA HIS A 49 11.70 -10.72 4.21
C HIS A 49 10.97 -9.47 3.75
N TYR A 50 10.58 -9.43 2.46
CA TYR A 50 9.89 -8.27 1.91
C TYR A 50 8.90 -8.69 0.81
N PHE A 51 8.10 -7.73 0.35
CA PHE A 51 7.25 -7.86 -0.83
C PHE A 51 7.80 -6.99 -1.95
N LYS A 52 7.84 -7.53 -3.17
CA LYS A 52 8.38 -6.84 -4.35
C LYS A 52 7.35 -5.93 -5.02
N GLU A 53 6.07 -6.27 -4.94
CA GLU A 53 5.01 -5.58 -5.65
C GLU A 53 4.05 -4.89 -4.67
N LEU A 54 4.11 -3.57 -4.71
CA LEU A 54 3.28 -2.66 -3.93
C LEU A 54 2.59 -1.69 -4.89
N SER A 55 1.34 -1.36 -4.61
CA SER A 55 0.63 -0.30 -5.32
C SER A 55 -0.21 0.51 -4.34
N GLY A 56 -0.60 1.72 -4.72
CA GLY A 56 -1.43 2.51 -3.82
C GLY A 56 -1.61 3.93 -4.28
N VAL A 57 -2.60 4.57 -3.69
CA VAL A 57 -2.95 5.97 -3.94
C VAL A 57 -3.21 6.69 -2.62
N LEU A 58 -2.83 7.96 -2.56
CA LEU A 58 -3.28 8.90 -1.55
C LEU A 58 -4.08 9.99 -2.27
N LYS A 59 -5.40 9.95 -2.12
CA LYS A 59 -6.33 10.85 -2.79
C LYS A 59 -6.32 12.25 -2.15
N ASP A 60 -6.71 13.26 -2.88
CA ASP A 60 -6.79 14.66 -2.40
C ASP A 60 -7.71 14.86 -1.20
N ASN A 61 -8.70 14.01 -1.04
CA ASN A 61 -9.58 14.00 0.13
C ASN A 61 -8.98 13.31 1.37
N GLY A 62 -7.70 12.91 1.30
CA GLY A 62 -6.98 12.25 2.39
C GLY A 62 -7.12 10.73 2.44
N LYS A 63 -8.00 10.12 1.66
CA LYS A 63 -8.13 8.66 1.62
C LYS A 63 -6.88 8.03 1.00
N ALA A 64 -6.26 7.12 1.75
CA ALA A 64 -5.15 6.31 1.29
C ALA A 64 -5.58 4.85 1.15
N GLU A 65 -5.19 4.24 0.06
CA GLU A 65 -5.38 2.82 -0.22
C GLU A 65 -4.05 2.26 -0.73
N ILE A 66 -3.51 1.24 -0.04
CA ILE A 66 -2.26 0.58 -0.41
C ILE A 66 -2.56 -0.90 -0.54
N ASN A 67 -2.07 -1.49 -1.60
CA ASN A 67 -2.18 -2.92 -1.89
C ASN A 67 -0.78 -3.53 -1.91
N ILE A 68 -0.64 -4.68 -1.25
CA ILE A 68 0.57 -5.50 -1.22
C ILE A 68 0.22 -6.82 -1.90
N ASP A 69 0.81 -7.10 -3.04
CA ASP A 69 0.67 -8.41 -3.68
C ASP A 69 1.42 -9.45 -2.84
N LEU A 70 0.66 -10.34 -2.18
CA LEU A 70 1.24 -11.38 -1.32
C LEU A 70 2.00 -12.43 -2.12
N SER A 71 1.74 -12.57 -3.42
CA SER A 71 2.49 -13.47 -4.31
C SER A 71 3.91 -12.98 -4.58
N SER A 72 4.17 -11.71 -4.33
CA SER A 72 5.47 -11.07 -4.51
C SER A 72 6.42 -11.24 -3.32
N VAL A 73 6.06 -12.05 -2.33
CA VAL A 73 6.90 -12.29 -1.14
C VAL A 73 8.29 -12.80 -1.54
N GLU A 74 9.32 -12.22 -0.94
CA GLU A 74 10.69 -12.60 -1.18
C GLU A 74 11.44 -12.89 0.12
N THR A 75 11.95 -14.11 0.22
CA THR A 75 12.68 -14.60 1.38
C THR A 75 14.11 -15.04 1.02
N ASN A 76 14.54 -14.78 -0.22
CA ASN A 76 15.79 -15.25 -0.82
C ASN A 76 15.91 -16.79 -0.91
N ILE A 77 14.80 -17.52 -0.75
CA ILE A 77 14.72 -18.99 -0.88
C ILE A 77 13.44 -19.33 -1.63
N GLY A 78 13.54 -19.70 -2.91
CA GLY A 78 12.39 -19.92 -3.80
C GLY A 78 11.37 -20.92 -3.25
N ILE A 79 11.82 -22.10 -2.77
CA ILE A 79 10.90 -23.09 -2.20
C ILE A 79 10.17 -22.58 -0.94
N ARG A 80 10.77 -21.66 -0.18
CA ARG A 80 10.10 -21.02 0.96
C ARG A 80 9.06 -20.02 0.48
N ASN A 81 9.37 -19.24 -0.56
CA ASN A 81 8.38 -18.34 -1.18
C ASN A 81 7.15 -19.16 -1.60
N ASP A 82 7.33 -20.24 -2.37
CA ASP A 82 6.24 -21.09 -2.83
C ASP A 82 5.39 -21.67 -1.67
N ARG A 83 6.04 -22.08 -0.58
CA ARG A 83 5.34 -22.58 0.61
C ARG A 83 4.55 -21.49 1.32
N MET A 84 5.10 -20.27 1.41
CA MET A 84 4.38 -19.14 1.99
C MET A 84 3.16 -18.77 1.17
N LEU A 85 3.25 -18.76 -0.16
CA LEU A 85 2.11 -18.52 -1.05
C LEU A 85 0.98 -19.51 -0.82
N LYS A 86 1.33 -20.82 -0.77
CA LYS A 86 0.36 -21.91 -0.74
C LYS A 86 -0.20 -22.18 0.66
N MET A 87 0.61 -22.03 1.70
CA MET A 87 0.29 -22.56 3.04
C MET A 87 0.08 -21.49 4.09
N LEU A 88 0.72 -20.30 3.93
CA LEU A 88 0.58 -19.21 4.87
C LEU A 88 -0.45 -18.20 4.39
N PHE A 89 -0.23 -17.62 3.21
CA PHE A 89 -1.09 -16.57 2.67
C PHE A 89 -2.29 -17.11 1.89
N GLU A 90 -2.22 -18.35 1.40
CA GLU A 90 -3.27 -18.97 0.56
C GLU A 90 -3.67 -18.02 -0.58
N THR A 91 -2.66 -17.57 -1.36
CA THR A 91 -2.80 -16.46 -2.33
C THR A 91 -3.83 -16.71 -3.43
N ASN A 92 -4.21 -17.95 -3.70
CA ASN A 92 -5.33 -18.26 -4.59
C ASN A 92 -6.68 -17.75 -4.05
N LEU A 93 -6.83 -17.59 -2.71
CA LEU A 93 -8.04 -17.10 -2.05
C LEU A 93 -7.85 -15.65 -1.57
N PHE A 94 -6.65 -15.31 -1.15
CA PHE A 94 -6.29 -14.02 -0.56
C PHE A 94 -5.03 -13.48 -1.26
N PRO A 95 -5.14 -12.96 -2.48
CA PRO A 95 -3.96 -12.53 -3.26
C PRO A 95 -3.26 -11.32 -2.66
N ASP A 96 -4.01 -10.47 -1.94
CA ASP A 96 -3.55 -9.16 -1.50
C ASP A 96 -3.69 -8.95 0.01
N ALA A 97 -2.78 -8.15 0.57
CA ALA A 97 -3.03 -7.43 1.81
C ALA A 97 -3.37 -5.97 1.48
N LYS A 98 -4.47 -5.44 2.07
CA LYS A 98 -4.96 -4.09 1.77
C LYS A 98 -4.90 -3.20 3.01
N ILE A 99 -4.33 -2.02 2.85
CA ILE A 99 -4.26 -1.01 3.88
C ILE A 99 -5.13 0.16 3.45
N SER A 100 -6.03 0.60 4.32
CA SER A 100 -6.86 1.78 4.09
C SER A 100 -6.83 2.71 5.30
N GLY A 101 -6.77 4.03 5.04
CA GLY A 101 -6.71 5.03 6.09
C GLY A 101 -6.99 6.43 5.57
N ASN A 102 -6.97 7.41 6.48
CA ASN A 102 -7.10 8.82 6.13
C ASN A 102 -5.86 9.57 6.60
N PHE A 103 -5.28 10.37 5.70
CA PHE A 103 -4.15 11.25 5.97
C PHE A 103 -4.56 12.72 5.85
N ASP A 104 -3.90 13.58 6.64
CA ASP A 104 -4.08 15.02 6.53
C ASP A 104 -3.26 15.56 5.34
N VAL A 105 -3.84 15.46 4.14
CA VAL A 105 -3.22 15.94 2.89
C VAL A 105 -2.99 17.45 2.93
N ASN A 106 -3.86 18.22 3.60
CA ASN A 106 -3.70 19.67 3.73
C ASN A 106 -2.44 20.03 4.52
N LYS A 107 -2.15 19.27 5.59
CA LYS A 107 -0.90 19.42 6.34
C LYS A 107 0.31 19.09 5.46
N ILE A 108 0.25 18.00 4.69
CA ILE A 108 1.33 17.60 3.76
C ILE A 108 1.58 18.68 2.71
N ARG A 109 0.53 19.25 2.12
CA ARG A 109 0.65 20.32 1.10
C ARG A 109 1.31 21.58 1.63
N LYS A 110 0.98 21.98 2.87
CA LYS A 110 1.53 23.17 3.53
C LYS A 110 2.98 22.99 3.99
N MET A 111 3.52 21.78 3.99
CA MET A 111 4.93 21.55 4.35
C MET A 111 5.87 22.22 3.35
N LYS A 112 6.99 22.71 3.85
CA LYS A 112 8.12 23.12 3.00
C LYS A 112 8.87 21.87 2.50
N SER A 113 9.42 21.91 1.29
CA SER A 113 10.32 20.86 0.81
C SER A 113 11.50 20.70 1.76
N GLY A 114 11.92 19.47 2.02
CA GLY A 114 12.96 19.10 2.99
C GLY A 114 12.46 19.02 4.44
N SER A 115 11.20 19.37 4.75
CA SER A 115 10.68 19.28 6.11
C SER A 115 10.05 17.93 6.40
N THR A 116 9.90 17.63 7.71
CA THR A 116 9.32 16.37 8.22
C THR A 116 8.34 16.64 9.34
N PHE A 117 7.40 15.72 9.58
CA PHE A 117 6.66 15.63 10.83
C PHE A 117 6.35 14.17 11.18
N ASP A 118 6.19 13.93 12.48
CA ASP A 118 5.79 12.63 13.03
C ASP A 118 4.31 12.68 13.43
N VAL A 119 3.61 11.57 13.19
CA VAL A 119 2.18 11.44 13.55
C VAL A 119 1.84 9.99 13.89
N ASN A 120 0.92 9.80 14.84
CA ASN A 120 0.27 8.51 15.06
C ASN A 120 -0.80 8.31 13.97
N GLN A 121 -0.56 7.38 13.07
CA GLN A 121 -1.44 7.09 11.95
C GLN A 121 -2.26 5.85 12.23
N SER A 122 -3.58 6.01 12.26
CA SER A 122 -4.52 4.88 12.32
C SER A 122 -4.92 4.44 10.92
N PHE A 123 -5.04 3.15 10.72
CA PHE A 123 -5.42 2.52 9.45
C PHE A 123 -6.11 1.19 9.71
N THR A 124 -6.74 0.64 8.69
CA THR A 124 -7.28 -0.72 8.68
C THR A 124 -6.39 -1.58 7.79
N LEU A 125 -5.91 -2.70 8.32
CA LEU A 125 -5.26 -3.76 7.56
C LEU A 125 -6.27 -4.88 7.31
N ASP A 126 -6.50 -5.23 6.05
CA ASP A 126 -7.22 -6.41 5.60
C ASP A 126 -6.19 -7.43 5.12
N LEU A 127 -6.03 -8.51 5.84
CA LEU A 127 -5.07 -9.57 5.55
C LEU A 127 -5.76 -10.92 5.78
N HIS A 128 -5.65 -11.82 4.81
CA HIS A 128 -6.21 -13.17 4.88
C HIS A 128 -7.70 -13.18 5.27
N GLY A 129 -8.48 -12.24 4.70
CA GLY A 129 -9.90 -12.06 4.95
C GLY A 129 -10.27 -11.55 6.34
N LYS A 130 -9.30 -11.00 7.10
CA LYS A 130 -9.51 -10.38 8.40
C LYS A 130 -9.10 -8.92 8.40
N LYS A 131 -9.99 -8.07 8.93
CA LYS A 131 -9.77 -6.63 9.06
C LYS A 131 -9.45 -6.27 10.50
N GLN A 132 -8.31 -5.62 10.70
CA GLN A 132 -7.90 -5.10 12.01
C GLN A 132 -7.59 -3.61 11.92
N LYS A 133 -8.06 -2.86 12.92
CA LYS A 133 -7.66 -1.45 13.10
C LYS A 133 -6.31 -1.43 13.82
N MET A 134 -5.36 -0.74 13.24
CA MET A 134 -4.01 -0.61 13.76
C MET A 134 -3.61 0.85 13.83
N THR A 135 -2.66 1.14 14.70
CA THR A 135 -2.06 2.48 14.80
C THR A 135 -0.55 2.33 14.91
N THR A 136 0.18 3.13 14.14
CA THR A 136 1.63 3.18 14.22
C THR A 136 2.13 4.62 14.11
N LYS A 137 3.30 4.90 14.68
CA LYS A 137 3.94 6.21 14.55
C LYS A 137 4.71 6.26 13.25
N VAL A 138 4.35 7.20 12.38
CA VAL A 138 4.99 7.39 11.08
C VAL A 138 5.67 8.75 10.99
N ARG A 139 6.72 8.82 10.18
CA ARG A 139 7.34 10.07 9.74
C ARG A 139 6.94 10.35 8.31
N VAL A 140 6.42 11.53 8.07
CA VAL A 140 6.16 12.07 6.75
C VAL A 140 7.28 13.03 6.38
N ILE A 141 7.92 12.81 5.25
CA ILE A 141 9.02 13.62 4.71
C ILE A 141 8.55 14.19 3.38
N LYS A 142 8.56 15.52 3.24
CA LYS A 142 8.30 16.16 1.96
C LYS A 142 9.61 16.43 1.22
N LEU A 143 9.95 15.59 0.25
CA LEU A 143 11.17 15.78 -0.54
C LEU A 143 11.02 16.94 -1.52
N SER A 144 9.85 17.06 -2.16
CA SER A 144 9.52 18.13 -3.10
C SER A 144 8.01 18.37 -3.10
N ASN A 145 7.53 19.29 -3.93
CA ASN A 145 6.08 19.45 -4.14
C ASN A 145 5.43 18.24 -4.82
N GLN A 146 6.22 17.38 -5.44
CA GLN A 146 5.77 16.23 -6.21
C GLN A 146 6.13 14.88 -5.56
N LYS A 147 6.90 14.87 -4.46
CA LYS A 147 7.38 13.63 -3.85
C LYS A 147 7.37 13.68 -2.33
N ILE A 148 6.74 12.68 -1.71
CA ILE A 148 6.75 12.47 -0.26
C ILE A 148 7.20 11.04 0.06
N ILE A 149 7.72 10.86 1.27
CA ILE A 149 8.00 9.55 1.86
C ILE A 149 7.21 9.45 3.17
N VAL A 150 6.60 8.29 3.40
CA VAL A 150 5.94 7.91 4.65
C VAL A 150 6.63 6.66 5.18
N SER A 151 7.30 6.75 6.32
CA SER A 151 8.03 5.63 6.92
C SER A 151 7.63 5.35 8.35
N SER A 152 7.67 4.08 8.76
CA SER A 152 7.54 3.70 10.16
C SER A 152 8.74 4.22 10.96
N ILE A 153 8.49 4.80 12.14
CA ILE A 153 9.56 5.26 13.05
C ILE A 153 10.10 4.10 13.88
N GLN A 154 9.23 3.15 14.17
CA GLN A 154 9.54 1.93 14.91
C GLN A 154 8.87 0.73 14.26
N PRO A 155 9.36 -0.50 14.48
CA PRO A 155 8.67 -1.69 14.01
C PRO A 155 7.25 -1.79 14.59
N MET A 156 6.28 -2.12 13.75
CA MET A 156 4.94 -2.49 14.16
C MET A 156 4.88 -4.01 14.35
N ILE A 157 4.26 -4.48 15.41
CA ILE A 157 4.13 -5.92 15.66
C ILE A 157 2.77 -6.40 15.16
N LEU A 158 2.79 -7.32 14.20
CA LEU A 158 1.61 -8.03 13.73
C LEU A 158 1.54 -9.41 14.41
N ASN A 159 0.39 -9.76 14.98
CA ASN A 159 0.16 -11.10 15.52
C ASN A 159 -0.53 -11.97 14.46
N ALA A 160 0.08 -13.08 14.09
CA ALA A 160 -0.45 -14.00 13.08
C ALA A 160 -1.86 -14.52 13.43
N GLY A 161 -2.17 -14.63 14.73
CA GLY A 161 -3.49 -15.06 15.22
C GLY A 161 -4.63 -14.11 14.85
N ASP A 162 -4.38 -12.82 14.82
CA ASP A 162 -5.38 -11.80 14.50
C ASP A 162 -5.88 -11.91 13.05
N PHE A 163 -5.10 -12.59 12.19
CA PHE A 163 -5.36 -12.76 10.77
C PHE A 163 -5.55 -14.22 10.35
N LYS A 164 -5.81 -15.14 11.31
CA LYS A 164 -5.98 -16.59 11.03
C LYS A 164 -4.76 -17.26 10.37
N LEU A 165 -3.57 -16.73 10.55
CA LEU A 165 -2.33 -17.24 9.93
C LEU A 165 -1.62 -18.31 10.78
N ILE A 166 -2.08 -18.63 12.01
CA ILE A 166 -1.44 -19.59 12.90
C ILE A 166 -1.25 -20.95 12.24
N ASN A 167 -2.30 -21.50 11.61
CA ASN A 167 -2.22 -22.80 10.96
C ASN A 167 -1.19 -22.82 9.83
N GLY A 168 -1.06 -21.73 9.08
CA GLY A 168 -0.05 -21.58 8.04
C GLY A 168 1.36 -21.54 8.63
N VAL A 169 1.56 -20.80 9.72
CA VAL A 169 2.84 -20.75 10.45
C VAL A 169 3.23 -22.14 10.93
N GLU A 170 2.30 -22.90 11.51
CA GLU A 170 2.56 -24.28 11.99
C GLU A 170 2.90 -25.24 10.85
N LYS A 171 2.19 -25.19 9.72
CA LYS A 171 2.54 -25.96 8.53
C LYS A 171 3.96 -25.66 8.03
N LEU A 172 4.35 -24.38 7.99
CA LEU A 172 5.71 -23.99 7.62
C LEU A 172 6.75 -24.48 8.63
N ARG A 173 6.45 -24.42 9.92
CA ARG A 173 7.29 -24.93 11.00
C ARG A 173 7.55 -26.43 10.85
N GLU A 174 6.50 -27.22 10.65
CA GLU A 174 6.57 -28.67 10.50
C GLU A 174 7.39 -29.09 9.29
N ILE A 175 7.09 -28.52 8.10
CA ILE A 175 7.82 -28.83 6.87
C ILE A 175 9.31 -28.46 6.94
N ALA A 176 9.63 -27.42 7.71
CA ALA A 176 11.02 -26.99 7.91
C ALA A 176 11.72 -27.76 9.04
N GLY A 177 11.04 -28.67 9.76
CA GLY A 177 11.60 -29.40 10.90
C GLY A 177 12.05 -28.48 12.02
N LEU A 178 11.34 -27.35 12.24
CA LEU A 178 11.71 -26.35 13.22
C LEU A 178 10.99 -26.56 14.56
N PRO A 179 11.65 -26.30 15.70
CA PRO A 179 11.00 -26.37 17.00
C PRO A 179 9.98 -25.23 17.20
N SER A 180 10.23 -24.07 16.58
CA SER A 180 9.33 -22.92 16.69
C SER A 180 9.52 -21.90 15.55
N ILE A 181 8.43 -21.20 15.21
CA ILE A 181 8.40 -19.95 14.46
C ILE A 181 7.55 -18.98 15.26
N SER A 182 8.03 -17.74 15.46
CA SER A 182 7.29 -16.70 16.18
C SER A 182 6.02 -16.32 15.42
N THR A 183 4.92 -16.15 16.15
CA THR A 183 3.65 -15.63 15.63
C THR A 183 3.55 -14.11 15.76
N ALA A 184 4.46 -13.49 16.51
CA ALA A 184 4.65 -12.04 16.58
C ALA A 184 5.66 -11.62 15.50
N VAL A 185 5.22 -10.84 14.54
CA VAL A 185 5.96 -10.49 13.32
C VAL A 185 6.22 -8.98 13.30
N PRO A 186 7.47 -8.53 13.52
CA PRO A 186 7.84 -7.13 13.35
C PRO A 186 7.78 -6.72 11.88
N ILE A 187 7.17 -5.57 11.61
CA ILE A 187 7.02 -5.00 10.26
C ILE A 187 7.58 -3.57 10.26
N THR A 188 8.33 -3.23 9.22
CA THR A 188 8.75 -1.87 8.91
C THR A 188 8.41 -1.53 7.47
N PHE A 189 8.21 -0.24 7.20
CA PHE A 189 7.95 0.22 5.84
C PHE A 189 8.53 1.60 5.58
N SER A 190 8.81 1.86 4.31
CA SER A 190 9.09 3.17 3.74
C SER A 190 8.40 3.25 2.39
N LEU A 191 7.41 4.12 2.28
CA LEU A 191 6.54 4.25 1.12
C LEU A 191 6.76 5.61 0.47
N THR A 192 7.17 5.61 -0.78
CA THR A 192 7.36 6.81 -1.59
C THR A 192 6.13 7.05 -2.44
N PHE A 193 5.66 8.29 -2.47
CA PHE A 193 4.54 8.69 -3.31
C PHE A 193 4.95 9.85 -4.19
N ASN A 194 4.59 9.79 -5.46
CA ASN A 194 4.74 10.85 -6.44
C ASN A 194 3.38 11.44 -6.78
N VAL A 195 3.31 12.74 -7.05
CA VAL A 195 2.09 13.35 -7.60
C VAL A 195 1.85 12.75 -8.97
N GLU A 196 0.62 12.34 -9.23
CA GLU A 196 0.20 11.86 -10.56
C GLU A 196 0.32 13.02 -11.55
N THR A 197 1.32 12.95 -12.46
CA THR A 197 1.45 13.87 -13.58
C THR A 197 0.49 13.45 -14.68
N ARG A 198 -0.31 14.41 -15.14
CA ARG A 198 -1.21 14.25 -16.29
C ARG A 198 -0.45 14.26 -17.59
#